data_b07818abfc45da0d0abb4b8ecfc3a788
#
_entry.id   b07818abfc45da0d0abb4b8ecfc3a788
#
_cell.length_a   1.000
_cell.length_b   1.000
_cell.length_c   1.000
_cell.angle_alpha   90.00
_cell.angle_beta   90.00
_cell.angle_gamma   90.00
#
_symmetry.space_group_name_H-M   'P 1'
#
loop_
_entity.id
_entity.type
_entity.pdbx_description
1 polymer ?
#
loop_
_entity_poly.entity_id
_entity_poly.type
_entity_poly.pdbx_seq_one_letter_code
_entity_poly.pdbx_strand_id
1 'polypeptide(L)'
;MRNVSKVINGKRVIIKKPELLAPAGNLEKLKVAIQYGADAVFVGGKEFSLRSGASNFTLDDIKEAVTFADQYGAAVHVTCNIILHQDNLDGIEEYLRALDQAGVRAIIVADPYIMSIAKKLNLKLEVHVSTQLSTLNTKAIKFYQNLKMDRVVLGLSLIHISEPTRPERIS
;
A
#
# COMPACT_ATOMS: atom_id res chain seq x y z
N MET A 1 -4.86 -12.32 7.45
CA MET A 1 -3.91 -13.14 6.62
C MET A 1 -4.32 -14.61 6.70
N ARG A 2 -4.61 -15.25 5.56
CA ARG A 2 -4.95 -16.68 5.54
C ARG A 2 -3.66 -17.50 5.53
N ASN A 3 -3.52 -18.43 6.48
CA ASN A 3 -2.40 -19.37 6.50
C ASN A 3 -2.70 -20.54 5.55
N VAL A 4 -1.76 -20.84 4.66
CA VAL A 4 -1.82 -22.02 3.78
C VAL A 4 -0.80 -23.04 4.30
N SER A 5 -1.23 -24.28 4.56
CA SER A 5 -0.32 -25.36 4.92
C SER A 5 0.15 -26.09 3.66
N LYS A 6 1.45 -26.27 3.50
CA LYS A 6 2.04 -27.07 2.41
C LYS A 6 2.96 -28.13 3.01
N VAL A 7 2.97 -29.30 2.43
CA VAL A 7 3.92 -30.35 2.84
C VAL A 7 5.20 -30.20 2.01
N ILE A 8 6.32 -29.90 2.66
CA ILE A 8 7.65 -29.80 2.05
C ILE A 8 8.55 -30.83 2.74
N ASN A 9 9.11 -31.76 1.98
CA ASN A 9 9.97 -32.84 2.48
C ASN A 9 9.31 -33.64 3.64
N GLY A 10 8.02 -33.97 3.51
CA GLY A 10 7.27 -34.73 4.51
C GLY A 10 6.88 -33.97 5.77
N LYS A 11 7.27 -32.73 5.92
CA LYS A 11 6.90 -31.85 7.05
C LYS A 11 5.83 -30.83 6.66
N ARG A 12 4.81 -30.69 7.50
CA ARG A 12 3.78 -29.66 7.33
C ARG A 12 4.35 -28.29 7.67
N VAL A 13 4.52 -27.43 6.65
CA VAL A 13 5.01 -26.05 6.82
C VAL A 13 3.84 -25.11 6.63
N ILE A 14 3.66 -24.19 7.57
CA ILE A 14 2.68 -23.10 7.46
C ILE A 14 3.32 -21.98 6.66
N ILE A 15 2.81 -21.74 5.46
CA ILE A 15 3.25 -20.64 4.60
C ILE A 15 2.21 -19.51 4.73
N LYS A 16 2.67 -18.32 5.06
CA LYS A 16 1.79 -17.14 4.95
C LYS A 16 1.45 -16.94 3.48
N LYS A 17 0.16 -16.99 3.14
CA LYS A 17 -0.29 -16.65 1.78
C LYS A 17 0.13 -15.21 1.50
N PRO A 18 0.77 -14.92 0.35
CA PRO A 18 1.02 -13.54 -0.07
C PRO A 18 -0.29 -12.76 -0.15
N GLU A 19 -0.26 -11.51 0.28
CA GLU A 19 -1.39 -10.59 0.14
C GLU A 19 -1.51 -10.14 -1.33
N LEU A 20 -2.68 -10.34 -1.91
CA LEU A 20 -2.99 -9.84 -3.26
C LEU A 20 -3.45 -8.38 -3.16
N LEU A 21 -2.57 -7.45 -3.53
CA LEU A 21 -2.84 -6.04 -3.58
C LEU A 21 -3.21 -5.61 -5.00
N ALA A 22 -4.43 -5.13 -5.21
CA ALA A 22 -4.93 -4.70 -6.51
C ALA A 22 -5.09 -3.17 -6.60
N PRO A 23 -4.89 -2.55 -7.77
CA PRO A 23 -5.19 -1.13 -8.00
C PRO A 23 -6.68 -0.92 -8.26
N ALA A 24 -7.23 0.23 -7.81
CA ALA A 24 -8.55 0.67 -8.24
C ALA A 24 -8.57 2.17 -8.52
N GLY A 25 -9.06 2.53 -9.70
CA GLY A 25 -9.18 3.93 -10.11
C GLY A 25 -10.50 4.57 -9.71
N ASN A 26 -11.50 3.79 -9.33
CA ASN A 26 -12.80 4.25 -8.82
C ASN A 26 -13.44 3.20 -7.91
N LEU A 27 -14.54 3.58 -7.27
CA LEU A 27 -15.23 2.74 -6.28
C LEU A 27 -15.79 1.43 -6.89
N GLU A 28 -16.30 1.47 -8.12
CA GLU A 28 -16.80 0.27 -8.81
C GLU A 28 -15.67 -0.76 -9.03
N LYS A 29 -14.52 -0.30 -9.55
CA LYS A 29 -13.35 -1.16 -9.75
C LYS A 29 -12.82 -1.71 -8.44
N LEU A 30 -12.87 -0.94 -7.35
CA LEU A 30 -12.51 -1.39 -6.01
C LEU A 30 -13.43 -2.55 -5.59
N LYS A 31 -14.75 -2.38 -5.70
CA LYS A 31 -15.73 -3.42 -5.33
C LYS A 31 -15.51 -4.70 -6.14
N VAL A 32 -15.29 -4.58 -7.44
CA VAL A 32 -14.99 -5.71 -8.33
C VAL A 32 -13.68 -6.40 -7.90
N ALA A 33 -12.59 -5.66 -7.68
CA ALA A 33 -11.31 -6.24 -7.27
C ALA A 33 -11.44 -7.06 -5.98
N ILE A 34 -12.16 -6.56 -4.98
CA ILE A 34 -12.41 -7.25 -3.72
C ILE A 34 -13.26 -8.51 -3.94
N GLN A 35 -14.34 -8.42 -4.72
CA GLN A 35 -15.21 -9.57 -5.02
C GLN A 35 -14.45 -10.68 -5.76
N TYR A 36 -13.47 -10.33 -6.59
CA TYR A 36 -12.60 -11.29 -7.28
C TYR A 36 -11.40 -11.76 -6.44
N GLY A 37 -11.36 -11.42 -5.15
CA GLY A 37 -10.44 -12.01 -4.18
C GLY A 37 -9.18 -11.21 -3.88
N ALA A 38 -9.15 -9.91 -4.17
CA ALA A 38 -8.09 -9.04 -3.65
C ALA A 38 -8.13 -9.01 -2.13
N ASP A 39 -6.98 -9.24 -1.49
CA ASP A 39 -6.84 -9.14 -0.03
C ASP A 39 -6.72 -7.68 0.42
N ALA A 40 -6.23 -6.81 -0.48
CA ALA A 40 -6.19 -5.36 -0.28
C ALA A 40 -6.31 -4.62 -1.62
N VAL A 41 -6.82 -3.39 -1.58
CA VAL A 41 -6.92 -2.51 -2.75
C VAL A 41 -6.27 -1.18 -2.46
N PHE A 42 -5.44 -0.66 -3.39
CA PHE A 42 -4.89 0.68 -3.25
C PHE A 42 -5.57 1.67 -4.19
N VAL A 43 -5.85 2.86 -3.66
CA VAL A 43 -6.57 3.93 -4.33
C VAL A 43 -5.80 5.25 -4.24
N GLY A 44 -6.04 6.16 -5.18
CA GLY A 44 -5.54 7.55 -5.10
C GLY A 44 -6.58 8.46 -4.44
N GLY A 45 -6.19 9.17 -3.38
CA GLY A 45 -6.99 10.25 -2.83
C GLY A 45 -6.96 11.50 -3.73
N LYS A 46 -7.96 12.37 -3.61
CA LYS A 46 -7.94 13.68 -4.30
C LYS A 46 -6.82 14.59 -3.80
N GLU A 47 -6.43 14.41 -2.56
CA GLU A 47 -5.37 15.17 -1.92
C GLU A 47 -4.11 14.30 -1.81
N PHE A 48 -2.95 14.93 -1.89
CA PHE A 48 -1.64 14.31 -1.67
C PHE A 48 -1.31 13.07 -2.51
N SER A 49 -1.98 12.86 -3.66
CA SER A 49 -1.69 11.80 -4.62
C SER A 49 -1.23 12.37 -5.96
N LEU A 50 -0.22 11.75 -6.58
CA LEU A 50 0.28 12.14 -7.92
C LEU A 50 -0.77 11.99 -9.04
N ARG A 51 -1.79 11.19 -8.83
CA ARG A 51 -2.86 10.98 -9.79
C ARG A 51 -3.96 12.01 -9.59
N SER A 52 -3.71 13.26 -9.96
CA SER A 52 -4.69 14.37 -9.95
C SER A 52 -5.70 14.28 -11.11
N GLY A 53 -6.32 13.12 -11.30
CA GLY A 53 -7.32 12.90 -12.36
C GLY A 53 -8.74 12.88 -11.81
N ALA A 54 -9.74 12.99 -12.70
CA ALA A 54 -11.18 13.01 -12.41
C ALA A 54 -11.72 11.77 -11.64
N SER A 55 -10.89 10.77 -11.46
CA SER A 55 -11.25 9.49 -10.81
C SER A 55 -10.63 9.29 -9.40
N ASN A 56 -10.12 10.33 -8.77
CA ASN A 56 -9.56 10.22 -7.42
C ASN A 56 -10.68 10.18 -6.36
N PHE A 57 -10.44 9.39 -5.31
CA PHE A 57 -11.37 9.17 -4.22
C PHE A 57 -11.44 10.40 -3.29
N THR A 58 -12.65 10.85 -2.98
CA THR A 58 -12.91 11.76 -1.88
C THR A 58 -12.78 11.02 -0.53
N LEU A 59 -12.73 11.74 0.57
CA LEU A 59 -12.75 11.12 1.90
C LEU A 59 -14.03 10.28 2.14
N ASP A 60 -15.16 10.69 1.57
CA ASP A 60 -16.41 9.93 1.69
C ASP A 60 -16.39 8.67 0.82
N ASP A 61 -15.82 8.73 -0.40
CA ASP A 61 -15.58 7.54 -1.22
C ASP A 61 -14.64 6.55 -0.49
N ILE A 62 -13.62 7.06 0.22
CA ILE A 62 -12.69 6.22 1.00
C ILE A 62 -13.42 5.55 2.16
N LYS A 63 -14.29 6.25 2.89
CA LYS A 63 -15.12 5.66 3.97
C LYS A 63 -16.04 4.57 3.43
N GLU A 64 -16.70 4.81 2.29
CA GLU A 64 -17.53 3.80 1.63
C GLU A 64 -16.69 2.59 1.19
N ALA A 65 -15.51 2.84 0.61
CA ALA A 65 -14.58 1.80 0.21
C ALA A 65 -14.12 0.93 1.39
N VAL A 66 -13.79 1.53 2.54
CA VAL A 66 -13.40 0.81 3.76
C VAL A 66 -14.57 -0.01 4.28
N THR A 67 -15.77 0.60 4.39
CA THR A 67 -16.98 -0.11 4.85
C THR A 67 -17.28 -1.33 3.97
N PHE A 68 -17.13 -1.20 2.65
CA PHE A 68 -17.32 -2.32 1.74
C PHE A 68 -16.23 -3.38 1.90
N ALA A 69 -14.97 -2.95 1.99
CA ALA A 69 -13.83 -3.86 2.12
C ALA A 69 -13.92 -4.72 3.40
N ASP A 70 -14.33 -4.13 4.51
CA ASP A 70 -14.50 -4.82 5.80
C ASP A 70 -15.51 -5.98 5.72
N GLN A 71 -16.56 -5.87 4.92
CA GLN A 71 -17.54 -6.96 4.71
C GLN A 71 -16.92 -8.20 4.10
N TYR A 72 -15.82 -8.05 3.34
CA TYR A 72 -15.10 -9.13 2.67
C TYR A 72 -13.79 -9.49 3.38
N GLY A 73 -13.46 -8.82 4.49
CA GLY A 73 -12.19 -8.97 5.20
C GLY A 73 -10.97 -8.51 4.39
N ALA A 74 -11.19 -7.60 3.43
CA ALA A 74 -10.16 -6.94 2.63
C ALA A 74 -9.76 -5.59 3.25
N ALA A 75 -8.64 -5.02 2.80
CA ALA A 75 -8.12 -3.75 3.29
C ALA A 75 -8.08 -2.68 2.21
N VAL A 76 -8.18 -1.40 2.62
CA VAL A 76 -7.98 -0.26 1.73
C VAL A 76 -6.66 0.43 2.07
N HIS A 77 -5.82 0.64 1.06
CA HIS A 77 -4.61 1.43 1.15
C HIS A 77 -4.78 2.71 0.34
N VAL A 78 -4.31 3.85 0.85
CA VAL A 78 -4.41 5.14 0.17
C VAL A 78 -3.02 5.62 -0.23
N THR A 79 -2.86 6.03 -1.50
CA THR A 79 -1.61 6.62 -1.95
C THR A 79 -1.52 8.08 -1.52
N CYS A 80 -0.48 8.40 -0.75
CA CYS A 80 -0.04 9.75 -0.38
C CYS A 80 1.37 9.96 -0.95
N ASN A 81 1.52 9.79 -2.26
CA ASN A 81 2.80 9.65 -2.92
C ASN A 81 3.21 10.88 -3.74
N ILE A 82 2.58 12.01 -3.49
CA ILE A 82 3.06 13.31 -3.96
C ILE A 82 4.39 13.65 -3.26
N ILE A 83 5.28 14.31 -3.99
CA ILE A 83 6.44 14.97 -3.39
C ILE A 83 5.97 16.37 -3.00
N LEU A 84 6.06 16.67 -1.71
CA LEU A 84 5.57 17.93 -1.18
C LEU A 84 6.50 19.08 -1.57
N HIS A 85 5.91 20.16 -2.07
CA HIS A 85 6.54 21.46 -2.20
C HIS A 85 6.11 22.36 -1.04
N GLN A 86 6.84 23.46 -0.80
CA GLN A 86 6.58 24.39 0.31
C GLN A 86 5.12 24.85 0.37
N ASP A 87 4.48 24.99 -0.77
CA ASP A 87 3.10 25.47 -0.90
C ASP A 87 2.03 24.40 -0.59
N ASN A 88 2.44 23.12 -0.42
CA ASN A 88 1.53 21.98 -0.25
C ASN A 88 1.68 21.29 1.12
N LEU A 89 2.35 21.93 2.08
CA LEU A 89 2.61 21.34 3.40
C LEU A 89 1.37 21.38 4.29
N ASP A 90 0.48 22.35 4.05
CA ASP A 90 -0.71 22.55 4.87
C ASP A 90 -1.75 21.46 4.65
N GLY A 91 -2.41 21.05 5.73
CA GLY A 91 -3.51 20.06 5.70
C GLY A 91 -3.09 18.59 5.72
N ILE A 92 -1.79 18.24 5.60
CA ILE A 92 -1.34 16.86 5.58
C ILE A 92 -1.64 16.12 6.91
N GLU A 93 -1.46 16.79 8.06
CA GLU A 93 -1.74 16.16 9.35
C GLU A 93 -3.23 15.85 9.51
N GLU A 94 -4.10 16.78 9.16
CA GLU A 94 -5.55 16.62 9.18
C GLU A 94 -6.00 15.51 8.25
N TYR A 95 -5.43 15.46 7.05
CA TYR A 95 -5.73 14.42 6.07
C TYR A 95 -5.32 13.04 6.58
N LEU A 96 -4.12 12.88 7.13
CA LEU A 96 -3.67 11.60 7.69
C LEU A 96 -4.54 11.13 8.86
N ARG A 97 -4.97 12.05 9.73
CA ARG A 97 -5.92 11.75 10.81
C ARG A 97 -7.29 11.33 10.27
N ALA A 98 -7.77 12.00 9.21
CA ALA A 98 -9.03 11.64 8.58
C ALA A 98 -8.99 10.24 7.95
N LEU A 99 -7.87 9.86 7.31
CA LEU A 99 -7.66 8.52 6.78
C LEU A 99 -7.64 7.45 7.90
N ASP A 100 -6.95 7.73 9.00
CA ASP A 100 -6.90 6.82 10.17
C ASP A 100 -8.29 6.63 10.78
N GLN A 101 -9.06 7.72 10.94
CA GLN A 101 -10.43 7.68 11.44
C GLN A 101 -11.40 6.96 10.48
N ALA A 102 -11.17 7.07 9.17
CA ALA A 102 -11.92 6.33 8.17
C ALA A 102 -11.64 4.82 8.16
N GLY A 103 -10.64 4.35 8.92
CA GLY A 103 -10.28 2.93 8.98
C GLY A 103 -9.35 2.46 7.85
N VAL A 104 -8.69 3.39 7.16
CA VAL A 104 -7.68 3.05 6.15
C VAL A 104 -6.58 2.21 6.79
N ARG A 105 -6.25 1.07 6.17
CA ARG A 105 -5.25 0.15 6.72
C ARG A 105 -3.83 0.66 6.57
N ALA A 106 -3.51 1.30 5.44
CA ALA A 106 -2.16 1.78 5.16
C ALA A 106 -2.17 3.00 4.24
N ILE A 107 -1.13 3.81 4.36
CA ILE A 107 -0.77 4.83 3.36
C ILE A 107 0.48 4.41 2.60
N ILE A 108 0.52 4.70 1.29
CA ILE A 108 1.69 4.45 0.43
C ILE A 108 2.33 5.79 0.15
N VAL A 109 3.56 6.00 0.64
CA VAL A 109 4.22 7.31 0.69
C VAL A 109 5.55 7.31 -0.07
N ALA A 110 5.88 8.45 -0.68
CA ALA A 110 7.16 8.68 -1.35
C ALA A 110 7.95 9.84 -0.73
N ASP A 111 7.30 10.68 0.07
CA ASP A 111 7.91 11.85 0.67
C ASP A 111 8.37 11.57 2.11
N PRO A 112 9.66 11.83 2.46
CA PRO A 112 10.19 11.62 3.81
C PRO A 112 9.48 12.46 4.89
N TYR A 113 8.98 13.63 4.53
CA TYR A 113 8.26 14.51 5.47
C TYR A 113 6.92 13.89 5.87
N ILE A 114 6.16 13.34 4.89
CA ILE A 114 4.92 12.60 5.19
C ILE A 114 5.20 11.39 6.08
N MET A 115 6.30 10.65 5.83
CA MET A 115 6.70 9.53 6.68
C MET A 115 6.95 9.97 8.13
N SER A 116 7.68 11.11 8.29
CA SER A 116 7.99 11.68 9.59
C SER A 116 6.72 12.09 10.35
N ILE A 117 5.81 12.81 9.68
CA ILE A 117 4.53 13.23 10.27
C ILE A 117 3.70 12.03 10.68
N ALA A 118 3.51 11.05 9.79
CA ALA A 118 2.70 9.86 10.07
C ALA A 118 3.20 9.12 11.32
N LYS A 119 4.52 9.01 11.51
CA LYS A 119 5.10 8.41 12.71
C LYS A 119 4.98 9.30 13.96
N LYS A 120 5.13 10.62 13.82
CA LYS A 120 4.92 11.59 14.92
C LYS A 120 3.48 11.56 15.44
N LEU A 121 2.52 11.42 14.54
CA LEU A 121 1.09 11.38 14.90
C LEU A 121 0.66 10.07 15.60
N ASN A 122 1.51 9.04 15.58
CA ASN A 122 1.26 7.73 16.17
C ASN A 122 -0.11 7.14 15.79
N LEU A 123 -0.42 7.20 14.49
CA LEU A 123 -1.66 6.69 13.93
C LEU A 123 -1.68 5.16 13.91
N LYS A 124 -2.87 4.56 13.79
CA LYS A 124 -3.05 3.09 13.70
C LYS A 124 -2.73 2.56 12.32
N LEU A 125 -2.82 3.40 11.28
CA LEU A 125 -2.53 3.01 9.90
C LEU A 125 -1.04 2.68 9.69
N GLU A 126 -0.79 1.72 8.82
CA GLU A 126 0.56 1.33 8.41
C GLU A 126 1.16 2.34 7.42
N VAL A 127 2.48 2.54 7.45
CA VAL A 127 3.20 3.40 6.51
C VAL A 127 4.02 2.53 5.57
N HIS A 128 3.64 2.49 4.29
CA HIS A 128 4.30 1.73 3.25
C HIS A 128 5.14 2.62 2.35
N VAL A 129 6.41 2.28 2.18
CA VAL A 129 7.33 3.00 1.31
C VAL A 129 7.00 2.69 -0.15
N SER A 130 6.75 3.73 -0.96
CA SER A 130 6.39 3.60 -2.38
C SER A 130 7.54 3.10 -3.25
N THR A 131 7.21 2.43 -4.37
CA THR A 131 8.16 2.09 -5.45
C THR A 131 8.89 3.29 -6.02
N GLN A 132 8.32 4.49 -5.92
CA GLN A 132 8.93 5.73 -6.40
C GLN A 132 10.27 6.05 -5.73
N LEU A 133 10.51 5.54 -4.51
CA LEU A 133 11.79 5.68 -3.82
C LEU A 133 12.83 4.65 -4.27
N SER A 134 12.51 3.86 -5.31
CA SER A 134 13.44 2.96 -6.00
C SER A 134 14.29 2.12 -5.04
N THR A 135 13.64 1.51 -4.03
CA THR A 135 14.35 0.66 -3.06
C THR A 135 14.80 -0.63 -3.73
N LEU A 136 16.11 -0.79 -3.94
CA LEU A 136 16.71 -1.86 -4.73
C LEU A 136 17.71 -2.72 -3.96
N ASN A 137 18.01 -2.40 -2.71
CA ASN A 137 19.05 -3.11 -1.96
C ASN A 137 18.71 -3.23 -0.45
N THR A 138 19.36 -4.20 0.19
CA THR A 138 19.16 -4.52 1.60
C THR A 138 19.49 -3.37 2.55
N LYS A 139 20.46 -2.51 2.19
CA LYS A 139 20.84 -1.37 3.05
C LYS A 139 19.72 -0.32 3.08
N ALA A 140 19.10 -0.04 1.93
CA ALA A 140 17.93 0.83 1.85
C ALA A 140 16.73 0.26 2.62
N ILE A 141 16.49 -1.06 2.54
CA ILE A 141 15.44 -1.72 3.33
C ILE A 141 15.70 -1.54 4.83
N LYS A 142 16.93 -1.77 5.28
CA LYS A 142 17.32 -1.57 6.70
C LYS A 142 17.17 -0.12 7.15
N PHE A 143 17.46 0.85 6.27
CA PHE A 143 17.23 2.26 6.56
C PHE A 143 15.75 2.53 6.86
N TYR A 144 14.82 2.07 6.01
CA TYR A 144 13.39 2.22 6.26
C TYR A 144 12.90 1.43 7.48
N GLN A 145 13.48 0.27 7.74
CA GLN A 145 13.21 -0.49 8.96
C GLN A 145 13.59 0.30 10.23
N ASN A 146 14.74 0.98 10.21
CA ASN A 146 15.18 1.83 11.32
C ASN A 146 14.26 3.04 11.53
N LEU A 147 13.67 3.55 10.44
CA LEU A 147 12.63 4.59 10.50
C LEU A 147 11.26 4.04 10.93
N LYS A 148 11.17 2.74 11.28
CA LYS A 148 9.93 2.05 11.69
C LYS A 148 8.83 2.11 10.61
N MET A 149 9.21 2.06 9.34
CA MET A 149 8.25 1.86 8.26
C MET A 149 7.74 0.42 8.29
N ASP A 150 6.44 0.24 8.04
CA ASP A 150 5.79 -1.05 8.22
C ASP A 150 6.00 -1.96 7.02
N ARG A 151 6.16 -1.39 5.81
CA ARG A 151 6.40 -2.14 4.56
C ARG A 151 7.22 -1.31 3.57
N VAL A 152 8.00 -1.98 2.76
CA VAL A 152 8.70 -1.38 1.61
C VAL A 152 8.24 -2.07 0.34
N VAL A 153 7.78 -1.29 -0.65
CA VAL A 153 7.46 -1.80 -1.98
C VAL A 153 8.72 -1.69 -2.83
N LEU A 154 9.23 -2.85 -3.25
CA LEU A 154 10.50 -2.92 -3.99
C LEU A 154 10.35 -2.37 -5.41
N GLY A 155 11.42 -1.82 -5.93
CA GLY A 155 11.48 -1.37 -7.32
C GLY A 155 11.35 -2.55 -8.31
N LEU A 156 10.74 -2.30 -9.47
CA LEU A 156 10.47 -3.33 -10.48
C LEU A 156 11.72 -4.03 -11.04
N SER A 157 12.90 -3.41 -10.95
CA SER A 157 14.17 -4.02 -11.37
C SER A 157 14.58 -5.25 -10.55
N LEU A 158 13.93 -5.52 -9.41
CA LEU A 158 14.16 -6.73 -8.60
C LEU A 158 13.30 -7.93 -9.02
N ILE A 159 12.47 -7.82 -10.05
CA ILE A 159 11.63 -8.92 -10.56
C ILE A 159 12.48 -10.17 -10.88
N HIS A 160 13.69 -10.01 -11.40
CA HIS A 160 14.61 -11.12 -11.70
C HIS A 160 15.03 -11.92 -10.45
N ILE A 161 14.99 -11.31 -9.28
CA ILE A 161 15.34 -11.96 -8.01
C ILE A 161 14.10 -12.61 -7.38
N SER A 162 12.93 -12.04 -7.59
CA SER A 162 11.67 -12.52 -7.02
C SER A 162 10.93 -13.56 -7.87
N GLU A 163 11.29 -13.68 -9.16
CA GLU A 163 10.72 -14.67 -10.09
C GLU A 163 11.80 -15.57 -10.74
N PRO A 164 12.51 -16.41 -9.97
CA PRO A 164 13.60 -17.24 -10.51
C PRO A 164 13.11 -18.33 -11.47
N THR A 165 11.80 -18.51 -11.65
CA THR A 165 11.19 -19.57 -12.46
C THR A 165 10.58 -19.07 -13.78
N ARG A 166 10.71 -17.77 -14.11
CA ARG A 166 10.21 -17.29 -15.40
C ARG A 166 11.17 -17.77 -16.50
N PRO A 167 10.73 -18.64 -17.44
CA PRO A 167 11.60 -19.08 -18.53
C PRO A 167 12.02 -17.86 -19.36
N GLU A 168 13.31 -17.73 -19.61
CA GLU A 168 13.82 -16.72 -20.56
C GLU A 168 13.13 -16.95 -21.91
N ARG A 169 12.57 -15.89 -22.48
CA ARG A 169 12.11 -15.94 -23.87
C ARG A 169 13.35 -16.13 -24.74
N ILE A 170 13.49 -17.32 -25.30
CA ILE A 170 14.45 -17.59 -26.37
C ILE A 170 14.01 -16.71 -27.55
N SER A 171 14.83 -15.74 -27.90
CA SER A 171 14.70 -14.89 -29.09
C SER A 171 14.96 -15.68 -30.35
#